data_63b29dbf19f7e725f45ef479e61949ff
#
_entry.id   63b29dbf19f7e725f45ef479e61949ff
#
_cell.length_a   1.000
_cell.length_b   1.000
_cell.length_c   1.000
_cell.angle_alpha   90.00
_cell.angle_beta   90.00
_cell.angle_gamma   90.00
#
_symmetry.space_group_name_H-M   'P 1'
#
loop_
_entity.id
_entity.type
_entity.pdbx_description
1 polymer ?
#
loop_
_entity_poly.entity_id
_entity_poly.type
_entity_poly.pdbx_seq_one_letter_code
_entity_poly.pdbx_strand_id
1 'polypeptide(L)'
;AGIRKCVTDLYKAFSWNKGFKEYFAVKATPNPAIIRVLKELGCGTDCASVPEIIISQKCGVDGHNIMFSSNETTVAEYKAALDAGAIINLDDITHIEFLESIADLPDTICCRYNPGQFNITNDIMGHLYDTKFGMTHEQILEAFKILKSKGVKHFGIHAMLASCSL
;
A
#
# COMPACT_ATOMS: atom_id res chain seq x y z
N ALA A 1 -21.26 15.07 6.04
CA ALA A 1 -21.99 14.95 4.77
C ALA A 1 -21.00 14.77 3.58
N GLY A 2 -20.00 15.63 3.40
CA GLY A 2 -19.09 15.63 2.25
C GLY A 2 -18.32 14.33 2.04
N ILE A 3 -17.64 13.82 3.07
CA ILE A 3 -16.85 12.56 2.99
C ILE A 3 -17.75 11.41 2.49
N ARG A 4 -18.94 11.23 3.08
CA ARG A 4 -19.85 10.14 2.66
C ARG A 4 -20.23 10.27 1.19
N LYS A 5 -20.52 11.49 0.73
CA LYS A 5 -20.84 11.74 -0.67
C LYS A 5 -19.67 11.38 -1.59
N CYS A 6 -18.45 11.86 -1.29
CA CYS A 6 -17.26 11.56 -2.10
C CYS A 6 -17.01 10.06 -2.23
N VAL A 7 -17.05 9.32 -1.13
CA VAL A 7 -16.84 7.86 -1.15
C VAL A 7 -17.95 7.16 -1.95
N THR A 8 -19.21 7.55 -1.76
CA THR A 8 -20.33 6.97 -2.51
C THR A 8 -20.18 7.24 -4.02
N ASP A 9 -19.81 8.45 -4.40
CA ASP A 9 -19.60 8.83 -5.80
C ASP A 9 -18.41 8.04 -6.40
N LEU A 10 -17.33 7.84 -5.63
CA LEU A 10 -16.17 7.04 -6.03
C LEU A 10 -16.57 5.58 -6.30
N TYR A 11 -17.22 4.91 -5.34
CA TYR A 11 -17.68 3.53 -5.54
C TYR A 11 -18.66 3.39 -6.70
N LYS A 12 -19.50 4.40 -6.92
CA LYS A 12 -20.40 4.45 -8.09
C LYS A 12 -19.62 4.56 -9.40
N ALA A 13 -18.58 5.41 -9.44
CA ALA A 13 -17.75 5.57 -10.64
C ALA A 13 -17.00 4.27 -11.01
N PHE A 14 -16.59 3.48 -10.01
CA PHE A 14 -15.90 2.20 -10.20
C PHE A 14 -16.82 0.97 -10.12
N SER A 15 -18.14 1.15 -10.19
CA SER A 15 -19.12 0.04 -10.04
C SER A 15 -19.01 -1.06 -11.12
N TRP A 16 -18.37 -0.76 -12.24
CA TRP A 16 -18.04 -1.74 -13.28
C TRP A 16 -16.98 -2.76 -12.83
N ASN A 17 -16.13 -2.43 -11.85
CA ASN A 17 -15.13 -3.32 -11.28
C ASN A 17 -15.60 -3.82 -9.90
N LYS A 18 -16.10 -5.06 -9.85
CA LYS A 18 -16.59 -5.67 -8.60
C LYS A 18 -15.51 -5.84 -7.52
N GLY A 19 -14.24 -5.87 -7.91
CA GLY A 19 -13.10 -5.96 -7.00
C GLY A 19 -12.56 -4.62 -6.53
N PHE A 20 -13.14 -3.50 -6.99
CA PHE A 20 -12.68 -2.18 -6.57
C PHE A 20 -12.83 -1.96 -5.07
N LYS A 21 -11.78 -1.49 -4.44
CA LYS A 21 -11.76 -1.09 -3.03
C LYS A 21 -10.86 0.12 -2.84
N GLU A 22 -11.40 1.11 -2.14
CA GLU A 22 -10.64 2.28 -1.73
C GLU A 22 -9.83 1.98 -0.45
N TYR A 23 -8.56 2.36 -0.43
CA TYR A 23 -7.70 2.34 0.75
C TYR A 23 -7.26 3.76 1.07
N PHE A 24 -7.77 4.29 2.16
CA PHE A 24 -7.49 5.66 2.59
C PHE A 24 -6.10 5.79 3.20
N ALA A 25 -5.26 6.69 2.67
CA ALA A 25 -3.94 7.00 3.22
C ALA A 25 -4.05 7.67 4.59
N VAL A 26 -3.77 6.92 5.66
CA VAL A 26 -3.95 7.37 7.05
C VAL A 26 -3.10 8.59 7.36
N LYS A 27 -1.88 8.66 6.83
CA LYS A 27 -0.96 9.80 6.99
C LYS A 27 -1.56 11.15 6.57
N ALA A 28 -2.49 11.15 5.62
CA ALA A 28 -3.13 12.39 5.15
C ALA A 28 -4.02 13.02 6.22
N THR A 29 -4.72 12.20 7.01
CA THR A 29 -5.56 12.66 8.11
C THR A 29 -5.77 11.53 9.12
N PRO A 30 -4.87 11.33 10.09
CA PRO A 30 -4.94 10.24 11.08
C PRO A 30 -6.01 10.51 12.15
N ASN A 31 -7.25 10.72 11.72
CA ASN A 31 -8.37 11.04 12.60
C ASN A 31 -9.32 9.83 12.74
N PRO A 32 -9.46 9.25 13.95
CA PRO A 32 -10.30 8.08 14.17
C PRO A 32 -11.77 8.26 13.75
N ALA A 33 -12.34 9.45 13.89
CA ALA A 33 -13.72 9.70 13.48
C ALA A 33 -13.89 9.62 11.96
N ILE A 34 -12.90 10.12 11.19
CA ILE A 34 -12.89 10.02 9.74
C ILE A 34 -12.68 8.58 9.30
N ILE A 35 -11.71 7.87 9.89
CA ILE A 35 -11.42 6.47 9.56
C ILE A 35 -12.64 5.58 9.80
N ARG A 36 -13.37 5.77 10.92
CA ARG A 36 -14.61 5.02 11.18
C ARG A 36 -15.67 5.28 10.11
N VAL A 37 -15.85 6.53 9.69
CA VAL A 37 -16.80 6.87 8.61
C VAL A 37 -16.40 6.19 7.30
N LEU A 38 -15.13 6.18 6.97
CA LEU A 38 -14.61 5.52 5.76
C LEU A 38 -14.79 4.00 5.83
N LYS A 39 -14.48 3.40 6.97
CA LYS A 39 -14.70 1.96 7.24
C LYS A 39 -16.16 1.56 7.11
N GLU A 40 -17.10 2.36 7.64
CA GLU A 40 -18.56 2.13 7.48
C GLU A 40 -19.00 2.11 6.01
N LEU A 41 -18.25 2.79 5.13
CA LEU A 41 -18.51 2.86 3.69
C LEU A 41 -17.75 1.78 2.89
N GLY A 42 -17.04 0.88 3.57
CA GLY A 42 -16.31 -0.22 2.94
C GLY A 42 -14.87 0.10 2.57
N CYS A 43 -14.36 1.28 2.88
CA CYS A 43 -12.94 1.60 2.64
C CYS A 43 -12.02 0.82 3.58
N GLY A 44 -10.83 0.48 3.08
CA GLY A 44 -9.69 0.08 3.86
C GLY A 44 -8.81 1.27 4.25
N THR A 45 -7.65 0.99 4.83
CA THR A 45 -6.63 1.99 5.17
C THR A 45 -5.29 1.62 4.54
N ASP A 46 -4.57 2.62 4.05
CA ASP A 46 -3.17 2.51 3.64
C ASP A 46 -2.30 3.15 4.72
N CYS A 47 -1.46 2.33 5.34
CA CYS A 47 -0.63 2.68 6.49
C CYS A 47 0.86 2.65 6.09
N ALA A 48 1.62 3.64 6.54
CA ALA A 48 3.06 3.73 6.32
C ALA A 48 3.87 3.58 7.62
N SER A 49 3.22 3.35 8.75
CA SER A 49 3.88 3.25 10.07
C SER A 49 3.04 2.44 11.07
N VAL A 50 3.69 1.97 12.14
CA VAL A 50 3.01 1.25 13.24
C VAL A 50 1.88 2.06 13.89
N PRO A 51 2.05 3.36 14.22
CA PRO A 51 0.95 4.16 14.75
C PRO A 51 -0.30 4.19 13.84
N GLU A 52 -0.10 4.19 12.52
CA GLU A 52 -1.20 4.17 11.56
C GLU A 52 -1.92 2.82 11.54
N ILE A 53 -1.19 1.71 11.69
CA ILE A 53 -1.79 0.37 11.86
C ILE A 53 -2.62 0.34 13.15
N ILE A 54 -2.07 0.81 14.27
CA ILE A 54 -2.75 0.81 15.56
C ILE A 54 -4.06 1.63 15.51
N ILE A 55 -4.02 2.83 14.91
CA ILE A 55 -5.23 3.67 14.81
C ILE A 55 -6.28 3.02 13.91
N SER A 56 -5.86 2.37 12.83
CA SER A 56 -6.75 1.63 11.91
C SER A 56 -7.45 0.48 12.65
N GLN A 57 -6.69 -0.35 13.37
CA GLN A 57 -7.25 -1.45 14.16
C GLN A 57 -8.21 -0.95 15.25
N LYS A 58 -7.87 0.15 15.95
CA LYS A 58 -8.78 0.78 16.95
C LYS A 58 -10.04 1.36 16.33
N CYS A 59 -10.04 1.60 15.02
CA CYS A 59 -11.23 1.98 14.27
C CYS A 59 -12.00 0.79 13.70
N GLY A 60 -11.52 -0.44 13.92
CA GLY A 60 -12.14 -1.69 13.46
C GLY A 60 -11.79 -2.03 12.01
N VAL A 61 -10.68 -1.51 11.50
CA VAL A 61 -10.08 -1.94 10.22
C VAL A 61 -9.00 -2.96 10.53
N ASP A 62 -9.04 -4.13 9.90
CA ASP A 62 -8.15 -5.24 10.15
C ASP A 62 -7.88 -6.08 8.91
N GLY A 63 -6.91 -6.98 8.98
CA GLY A 63 -6.57 -7.94 7.95
C GLY A 63 -6.31 -7.27 6.60
N HIS A 64 -6.80 -7.87 5.54
CA HIS A 64 -6.67 -7.36 4.17
C HIS A 64 -7.41 -6.04 3.89
N ASN A 65 -8.04 -5.44 4.92
CA ASN A 65 -8.53 -4.06 4.83
C ASN A 65 -7.45 -3.04 5.18
N ILE A 66 -6.27 -3.49 5.62
CA ILE A 66 -5.08 -2.66 5.82
C ILE A 66 -4.08 -2.98 4.71
N MET A 67 -3.65 -1.96 3.97
CA MET A 67 -2.46 -1.98 3.14
C MET A 67 -1.31 -1.41 3.95
N PHE A 68 -0.12 -2.02 3.89
CA PHE A 68 1.07 -1.47 4.52
C PHE A 68 2.11 -1.12 3.46
N SER A 69 2.33 0.17 3.27
CA SER A 69 3.20 0.75 2.25
C SER A 69 4.27 1.64 2.90
N SER A 70 5.40 1.06 3.25
CA SER A 70 6.56 1.75 3.84
C SER A 70 7.79 1.59 2.95
N ASN A 71 8.65 2.62 2.91
CA ASN A 71 9.85 2.62 2.04
C ASN A 71 11.11 2.14 2.79
N GLU A 72 11.23 2.47 4.08
CA GLU A 72 12.38 2.15 4.93
C GLU A 72 11.87 1.34 6.13
N THR A 73 11.42 0.11 5.84
CA THR A 73 10.66 -0.68 6.80
C THR A 73 11.58 -1.41 7.77
N THR A 74 11.36 -1.21 9.05
CA THR A 74 12.07 -1.91 10.13
C THR A 74 11.46 -3.29 10.42
N VAL A 75 12.21 -4.13 11.17
CA VAL A 75 11.71 -5.43 11.67
C VAL A 75 10.42 -5.28 12.47
N ALA A 76 10.35 -4.25 13.33
CA ALA A 76 9.18 -4.01 14.17
C ALA A 76 7.94 -3.65 13.35
N GLU A 77 8.12 -2.88 12.29
CA GLU A 77 7.03 -2.48 11.40
C GLU A 77 6.51 -3.65 10.57
N TYR A 78 7.40 -4.48 10.00
CA TYR A 78 6.97 -5.69 9.30
C TYR A 78 6.21 -6.65 10.23
N LYS A 79 6.72 -6.87 11.46
CA LYS A 79 6.01 -7.70 12.44
C LYS A 79 4.62 -7.14 12.75
N ALA A 80 4.51 -5.84 13.02
CA ALA A 80 3.23 -5.22 13.31
C ALA A 80 2.24 -5.31 12.14
N ALA A 81 2.73 -5.17 10.89
CA ALA A 81 1.90 -5.30 9.71
C ALA A 81 1.42 -6.75 9.48
N LEU A 82 2.32 -7.73 9.68
CA LEU A 82 1.98 -9.15 9.59
C LEU A 82 1.00 -9.56 10.68
N ASP A 83 1.24 -9.14 11.93
CA ASP A 83 0.35 -9.42 13.06
C ASP A 83 -1.05 -8.80 12.87
N ALA A 84 -1.14 -7.68 12.17
CA ALA A 84 -2.41 -7.07 11.76
C ALA A 84 -3.08 -7.80 10.59
N GLY A 85 -2.41 -8.75 9.94
CA GLY A 85 -2.87 -9.41 8.71
C GLY A 85 -2.93 -8.48 7.50
N ALA A 86 -2.15 -7.40 7.51
CA ALA A 86 -2.14 -6.41 6.44
C ALA A 86 -1.55 -6.96 5.14
N ILE A 87 -1.98 -6.43 4.01
CA ILE A 87 -1.33 -6.66 2.72
C ILE A 87 -0.02 -5.86 2.70
N ILE A 88 1.09 -6.56 2.55
CA ILE A 88 2.42 -5.94 2.49
C ILE A 88 2.71 -5.45 1.07
N ASN A 89 3.16 -4.20 0.97
CA ASN A 89 3.67 -3.62 -0.27
C ASN A 89 5.18 -3.39 -0.16
N LEU A 90 5.96 -4.18 -0.89
CA LEU A 90 7.41 -4.11 -0.89
C LEU A 90 7.89 -2.98 -1.81
N ASP A 91 8.72 -2.09 -1.29
CA ASP A 91 9.25 -0.95 -2.03
C ASP A 91 10.49 -1.32 -2.87
N ASP A 92 11.28 -2.28 -2.43
CA ASP A 92 12.51 -2.72 -3.07
C ASP A 92 12.62 -4.25 -3.11
N ILE A 93 13.33 -4.78 -4.10
CA ILE A 93 13.51 -6.23 -4.28
C ILE A 93 14.26 -6.88 -3.09
N THR A 94 15.17 -6.14 -2.46
CA THR A 94 15.91 -6.63 -1.28
C THR A 94 15.02 -6.84 -0.06
N HIS A 95 13.85 -6.20 -0.03
CA HIS A 95 12.88 -6.38 1.03
C HIS A 95 12.27 -7.79 1.05
N ILE A 96 12.36 -8.57 -0.03
CA ILE A 96 11.89 -9.96 -0.06
C ILE A 96 12.68 -10.82 0.92
N GLU A 97 14.02 -10.82 0.80
CA GLU A 97 14.89 -11.57 1.70
C GLU A 97 14.83 -11.05 3.13
N PHE A 98 14.71 -9.72 3.27
CA PHE A 98 14.59 -9.11 4.58
C PHE A 98 13.29 -9.53 5.29
N LEU A 99 12.15 -9.51 4.61
CA LEU A 99 10.87 -9.96 5.15
C LEU A 99 10.90 -11.45 5.51
N GLU A 100 11.46 -12.30 4.63
CA GLU A 100 11.62 -13.74 4.86
C GLU A 100 12.52 -14.03 6.07
N SER A 101 13.52 -13.20 6.35
CA SER A 101 14.35 -13.32 7.55
C SER A 101 13.60 -13.04 8.86
N ILE A 102 12.45 -12.40 8.77
CA ILE A 102 11.63 -11.96 9.92
C ILE A 102 10.49 -12.93 10.21
N ALA A 103 9.82 -13.44 9.15
CA ALA A 103 8.65 -14.30 9.22
C ALA A 103 8.42 -15.03 7.90
N ASP A 104 7.48 -15.99 7.90
CA ASP A 104 6.98 -16.61 6.68
C ASP A 104 6.31 -15.55 5.78
N LEU A 105 6.54 -15.68 4.47
CA LEU A 105 5.93 -14.77 3.50
C LEU A 105 4.41 -14.98 3.45
N PRO A 106 3.60 -13.92 3.49
CA PRO A 106 2.16 -14.04 3.37
C PRO A 106 1.74 -14.46 1.95
N ASP A 107 0.55 -15.05 1.84
CA ASP A 107 -0.02 -15.49 0.56
C ASP A 107 -0.20 -14.36 -0.46
N THR A 108 -0.35 -13.12 0.00
CA THR A 108 -0.58 -11.93 -0.83
C THR A 108 0.50 -10.89 -0.57
N ILE A 109 1.23 -10.52 -1.61
CA ILE A 109 2.26 -9.47 -1.56
C ILE A 109 2.08 -8.52 -2.75
N CYS A 110 2.16 -7.24 -2.49
CA CYS A 110 2.29 -6.19 -3.50
C CYS A 110 3.75 -5.76 -3.63
N CYS A 111 4.14 -5.35 -4.84
CA CYS A 111 5.43 -4.72 -5.11
C CYS A 111 5.21 -3.35 -5.72
N ARG A 112 5.98 -2.36 -5.26
CA ARG A 112 5.94 -1.02 -5.82
C ARG A 112 6.75 -0.97 -7.09
N TYR A 113 6.09 -0.53 -8.16
CA TYR A 113 6.68 -0.33 -9.46
C TYR A 113 7.07 1.13 -9.66
N ASN A 114 8.33 1.34 -10.06
CA ASN A 114 8.81 2.63 -10.56
C ASN A 114 8.94 2.53 -12.08
N PRO A 115 8.09 3.19 -12.86
CA PRO A 115 8.11 3.11 -14.32
C PRO A 115 9.28 3.89 -14.96
N GLY A 116 10.11 4.58 -14.17
CA GLY A 116 11.25 5.31 -14.68
C GLY A 116 10.88 6.64 -15.35
N GLN A 117 11.32 6.84 -16.59
CA GLN A 117 11.13 8.10 -17.30
C GLN A 117 9.67 8.35 -17.69
N PHE A 118 8.98 9.15 -16.91
CA PHE A 118 7.78 9.87 -17.35
C PHE A 118 8.08 11.37 -17.30
N ASN A 119 7.56 12.11 -18.27
CA ASN A 119 7.66 13.58 -18.32
C ASN A 119 6.82 14.28 -17.24
N ILE A 120 6.63 13.62 -16.10
CA ILE A 120 5.95 14.18 -14.94
C ILE A 120 7.05 14.62 -13.97
N THR A 121 7.33 15.90 -13.97
CA THR A 121 8.20 16.52 -12.97
C THR A 121 7.34 17.10 -11.88
N ASN A 122 7.71 16.86 -10.64
CA ASN A 122 7.12 17.48 -9.48
C ASN A 122 8.25 18.08 -8.65
N ASP A 123 8.19 19.34 -8.31
CA ASP A 123 9.23 20.05 -7.56
C ASP A 123 9.52 19.43 -6.18
N ILE A 124 8.57 18.65 -5.66
CA ILE A 124 8.70 17.96 -4.35
C ILE A 124 9.30 16.57 -4.49
N MET A 125 8.99 15.83 -5.57
CA MET A 125 9.41 14.43 -5.75
C MET A 125 10.60 14.26 -6.70
N GLY A 126 11.01 15.31 -7.43
CA GLY A 126 12.04 15.23 -8.43
C GLY A 126 11.62 14.42 -9.68
N HIS A 127 12.60 13.99 -10.46
CA HIS A 127 12.35 13.10 -11.60
C HIS A 127 12.16 11.66 -11.11
N LEU A 128 11.15 10.95 -11.61
CA LEU A 128 10.88 9.54 -11.25
C LEU A 128 12.10 8.63 -11.48
N TYR A 129 12.93 8.97 -12.46
CA TYR A 129 14.18 8.26 -12.73
C TYR A 129 15.18 8.35 -11.57
N ASP A 130 15.22 9.48 -10.87
CA ASP A 130 16.15 9.74 -9.77
C ASP A 130 15.54 9.37 -8.39
N THR A 131 14.29 8.92 -8.37
CA THR A 131 13.67 8.53 -7.11
C THR A 131 14.11 7.14 -6.69
N LYS A 132 14.45 6.99 -5.41
CA LYS A 132 14.80 5.71 -4.78
C LYS A 132 13.62 4.77 -4.52
N PHE A 133 12.41 5.15 -4.91
CA PHE A 133 11.19 4.45 -4.54
C PHE A 133 10.70 3.52 -5.65
N GLY A 134 10.49 2.26 -5.28
CA GLY A 134 9.92 1.26 -6.17
C GLY A 134 10.95 0.55 -7.06
N MET A 135 10.55 -0.60 -7.56
CA MET A 135 11.35 -1.49 -8.40
C MET A 135 11.28 -1.09 -9.86
N THR A 136 12.38 -1.19 -10.59
CA THR A 136 12.37 -1.06 -12.06
C THR A 136 11.55 -2.16 -12.72
N HIS A 137 11.36 -2.05 -14.03
CA HIS A 137 10.66 -3.08 -14.81
C HIS A 137 11.31 -4.47 -14.67
N GLU A 138 12.62 -4.54 -14.74
CA GLU A 138 13.38 -5.78 -14.61
C GLU A 138 13.29 -6.33 -13.18
N GLN A 139 13.45 -5.45 -12.19
CA GLN A 139 13.40 -5.82 -10.78
C GLN A 139 12.01 -6.35 -10.37
N ILE A 140 10.91 -5.73 -10.83
CA ILE A 140 9.57 -6.19 -10.45
C ILE A 140 9.23 -7.55 -11.06
N LEU A 141 9.68 -7.81 -12.29
CA LEU A 141 9.51 -9.12 -12.93
C LEU A 141 10.31 -10.20 -12.17
N GLU A 142 11.53 -9.88 -11.76
CA GLU A 142 12.35 -10.80 -10.98
C GLU A 142 11.77 -11.00 -9.58
N ALA A 143 11.32 -9.93 -8.91
CA ALA A 143 10.65 -10.02 -7.61
C ALA A 143 9.46 -10.98 -7.64
N PHE A 144 8.61 -10.91 -8.67
CA PHE A 144 7.47 -11.81 -8.79
C PHE A 144 7.88 -13.26 -9.06
N LYS A 145 8.96 -13.51 -9.79
CA LYS A 145 9.49 -14.89 -9.96
C LYS A 145 9.99 -15.44 -8.62
N ILE A 146 10.75 -14.64 -7.87
CA ILE A 146 11.27 -15.01 -6.55
C ILE A 146 10.10 -15.30 -5.60
N LEU A 147 9.15 -14.39 -5.46
CA LEU A 147 7.99 -14.54 -4.59
C LEU A 147 7.16 -15.78 -4.96
N LYS A 148 6.94 -16.01 -6.25
CA LYS A 148 6.25 -17.21 -6.74
C LYS A 148 6.99 -18.50 -6.38
N SER A 149 8.31 -18.53 -6.53
CA SER A 149 9.13 -19.70 -6.16
C SER A 149 9.10 -19.99 -4.66
N LYS A 150 8.85 -18.97 -3.83
CA LYS A 150 8.71 -19.04 -2.38
C LYS A 150 7.27 -19.32 -1.90
N GLY A 151 6.32 -19.54 -2.83
CA GLY A 151 4.97 -19.99 -2.50
C GLY A 151 3.93 -18.87 -2.34
N VAL A 152 4.26 -17.62 -2.62
CA VAL A 152 3.28 -16.52 -2.66
C VAL A 152 2.28 -16.77 -3.78
N LYS A 153 0.99 -16.60 -3.50
CA LYS A 153 -0.11 -16.98 -4.40
C LYS A 153 -0.74 -15.81 -5.14
N HIS A 154 -0.79 -14.65 -4.50
CA HIS A 154 -1.44 -13.46 -5.02
C HIS A 154 -0.47 -12.28 -5.08
N PHE A 155 -0.43 -11.61 -6.22
CA PHE A 155 0.50 -10.54 -6.49
C PHE A 155 -0.25 -9.26 -6.80
N GLY A 156 0.20 -8.15 -6.21
CA GLY A 156 -0.29 -6.82 -6.53
C GLY A 156 0.82 -5.93 -7.07
N ILE A 157 0.45 -4.98 -7.91
CA ILE A 157 1.34 -3.91 -8.37
C ILE A 157 0.85 -2.60 -7.76
N HIS A 158 1.74 -1.89 -7.09
CA HIS A 158 1.51 -0.55 -6.60
C HIS A 158 2.32 0.44 -7.43
N ALA A 159 1.75 1.57 -7.78
CA ALA A 159 2.46 2.65 -8.42
C ALA A 159 2.05 4.00 -7.83
N MET A 160 3.02 4.88 -7.62
CA MET A 160 2.81 6.25 -7.19
C MET A 160 3.66 7.15 -8.07
N LEU A 161 3.04 7.78 -9.07
CA LEU A 161 3.72 8.55 -10.11
C LEU A 161 3.89 10.02 -9.75
N ALA A 162 2.97 10.58 -9.00
CA ALA A 162 2.98 11.99 -8.62
C ALA A 162 2.25 12.21 -7.29
N SER A 163 2.65 13.26 -6.60
CA SER A 163 2.00 13.76 -5.39
C SER A 163 1.90 15.28 -5.49
N CYS A 164 0.80 15.87 -4.98
CA CYS A 164 0.58 17.32 -5.01
C CYS A 164 0.65 17.95 -6.42
N SER A 165 0.31 17.17 -7.44
CA SER A 165 0.19 17.69 -8.82
C SER A 165 -1.14 18.42 -9.02
N LEU A 166 -1.10 19.53 -9.74
CA LEU A 166 -2.28 20.28 -10.18
C LEU A 166 -2.70 19.82 -11.58
#